data_be368c569a8035aceaf193562c6cbb9e
#
_entry.id   be368c569a8035aceaf193562c6cbb9e
#
_cell.length_a   1.000
_cell.length_b   1.000
_cell.length_c   1.000
_cell.angle_alpha   90.00
_cell.angle_beta   90.00
_cell.angle_gamma   90.00
#
_symmetry.space_group_name_H-M   'P 1'
#
loop_
_entity.id
_entity.type
_entity.pdbx_description
1 polymer ?
#
loop_
_entity_poly.entity_id
_entity_poly.type
_entity_poly.pdbx_seq_one_letter_code
_entity_poly.pdbx_strand_id
1 'polypeptide(L)'
;MKIGILRIGQVDLGFLKRICENLNMAFPKTQCHITPETLALPHEAFDEARGQYRSDMILGRVASYAEKAKNLNRVLGVVDADIYVSGLNFVFGEAECPGKAALISLWRLRPEFYGASPNFELFIERGTKEAVHELGHTFGLAHCKNPYCVMYFSNSIFETDRKKGVFCNVCYSSLQRFLQTDNPNTVCSF
;
A
#
# COMPACT_ATOMS: atom_id res chain seq x y z
N MET A 1 -5.17 -15.54 6.76
CA MET A 1 -4.08 -14.55 6.82
C MET A 1 -4.52 -13.35 7.64
N LYS A 2 -3.61 -12.69 8.37
CA LYS A 2 -3.91 -11.49 9.18
C LYS A 2 -3.12 -10.30 8.65
N ILE A 3 -3.84 -9.22 8.29
CA ILE A 3 -3.25 -7.95 7.85
C ILE A 3 -3.53 -6.90 8.92
N GLY A 4 -2.49 -6.23 9.42
CA GLY A 4 -2.62 -5.08 10.30
C GLY A 4 -2.50 -3.77 9.50
N ILE A 5 -3.43 -2.83 9.68
CA ILE A 5 -3.28 -1.46 9.19
C ILE A 5 -2.67 -0.63 10.32
N LEU A 6 -1.46 -0.12 10.08
CA LEU A 6 -0.70 0.71 11.02
C LEU A 6 -0.81 2.17 10.61
N ARG A 7 -1.32 3.00 11.52
CA ARG A 7 -1.40 4.44 11.29
C ARG A 7 -0.02 5.10 11.46
N ILE A 8 0.29 6.03 10.55
CA ILE A 8 1.48 6.86 10.65
C ILE A 8 1.04 8.32 10.63
N GLY A 9 1.21 8.99 11.77
CA GLY A 9 0.65 10.32 11.99
C GLY A 9 -0.88 10.29 12.14
N GLN A 10 -1.51 11.38 11.72
CA GLN A 10 -2.97 11.52 11.77
C GLN A 10 -3.61 10.99 10.49
N VAL A 11 -4.40 9.94 10.61
CA VAL A 11 -5.14 9.33 9.49
C VAL A 11 -6.58 9.08 9.94
N ASP A 12 -7.54 9.40 9.10
CA ASP A 12 -8.96 9.22 9.37
C ASP A 12 -9.33 7.75 9.58
N LEU A 13 -9.98 7.46 10.71
CA LEU A 13 -10.37 6.10 11.07
C LEU A 13 -11.51 5.55 10.20
N GLY A 14 -12.39 6.41 9.70
CA GLY A 14 -13.48 6.01 8.80
C GLY A 14 -12.91 5.51 7.47
N PHE A 15 -11.91 6.24 6.94
CA PHE A 15 -11.15 5.79 5.76
C PHE A 15 -10.51 4.41 6.00
N LEU A 16 -9.79 4.24 7.11
CA LEU A 16 -9.09 2.98 7.40
C LEU A 16 -10.04 1.79 7.56
N LYS A 17 -11.21 1.98 8.15
CA LYS A 17 -12.24 0.94 8.27
C LYS A 17 -12.69 0.46 6.89
N ARG A 18 -12.97 1.38 5.96
CA ARG A 18 -13.37 1.06 4.59
C ARG A 18 -12.26 0.32 3.82
N ILE A 19 -10.99 0.76 3.97
CA ILE A 19 -9.85 0.02 3.39
C ILE A 19 -9.78 -1.40 3.97
N CYS A 20 -9.94 -1.56 5.28
CA CYS A 20 -9.89 -2.86 5.94
C CYS A 20 -10.97 -3.82 5.42
N GLU A 21 -12.20 -3.34 5.25
CA GLU A 21 -13.30 -4.08 4.64
C GLU A 21 -12.97 -4.52 3.21
N ASN A 22 -12.45 -3.60 2.39
CA ASN A 22 -12.10 -3.87 1.01
C ASN A 22 -10.92 -4.85 0.88
N LEU A 23 -9.93 -4.79 1.78
CA LEU A 23 -8.82 -5.76 1.82
C LEU A 23 -9.29 -7.19 2.15
N ASN A 24 -10.30 -7.34 3.01
CA ASN A 24 -10.91 -8.65 3.29
C ASN A 24 -11.58 -9.27 2.04
N MET A 25 -12.06 -8.44 1.12
CA MET A 25 -12.62 -8.90 -0.16
C MET A 25 -11.54 -9.19 -1.21
N ALA A 26 -10.47 -8.38 -1.23
CA ALA A 26 -9.40 -8.50 -2.23
C ALA A 26 -8.48 -9.71 -2.02
N PHE A 27 -8.26 -10.10 -0.76
CA PHE A 27 -7.37 -11.21 -0.41
C PHE A 27 -8.14 -12.38 0.20
N PRO A 28 -8.03 -13.61 -0.37
CA PRO A 28 -8.75 -14.78 0.14
C PRO A 28 -8.41 -15.12 1.59
N LYS A 29 -9.43 -15.49 2.38
CA LYS A 29 -9.29 -15.93 3.77
C LYS A 29 -8.48 -14.95 4.65
N THR A 30 -8.64 -13.65 4.42
CA THR A 30 -7.95 -12.59 5.14
C THR A 30 -8.81 -12.02 6.24
N GLN A 31 -8.16 -11.65 7.34
CA GLN A 31 -8.71 -10.83 8.42
C GLN A 31 -7.85 -9.57 8.53
N CYS A 32 -8.41 -8.45 8.10
CA CYS A 32 -7.79 -7.15 8.25
C CYS A 32 -8.32 -6.48 9.52
N HIS A 33 -7.44 -5.79 10.25
CA HIS A 33 -7.80 -4.95 11.39
C HIS A 33 -6.85 -3.76 11.50
N ILE A 34 -7.35 -2.68 12.09
CA ILE A 34 -6.53 -1.50 12.40
C ILE A 34 -5.78 -1.82 13.70
N THR A 35 -4.47 -1.65 13.70
CA THR A 35 -3.65 -1.85 14.91
C THR A 35 -3.95 -0.76 15.93
N PRO A 36 -3.86 -1.07 17.24
CA PRO A 36 -4.06 -0.06 18.29
C PRO A 36 -2.96 1.01 18.30
N GLU A 37 -1.76 0.65 17.84
CA GLU A 37 -0.61 1.54 17.81
C GLU A 37 -0.72 2.57 16.67
N THR A 38 -0.07 3.70 16.87
CA THR A 38 0.15 4.74 15.87
C THR A 38 1.61 5.15 15.93
N LEU A 39 2.30 5.13 14.80
CA LEU A 39 3.67 5.66 14.71
C LEU A 39 3.63 7.16 14.44
N ALA A 40 4.57 7.88 15.03
CA ALA A 40 4.82 9.26 14.62
C ALA A 40 5.44 9.28 13.22
N LEU A 41 5.08 10.29 12.43
CA LEU A 41 5.75 10.58 11.17
C LEU A 41 7.22 10.94 11.44
N PRO A 42 8.21 10.23 10.86
CA PRO A 42 9.61 10.45 11.17
C PRO A 42 10.09 11.80 10.64
N HIS A 43 10.49 12.69 11.55
CA HIS A 43 10.93 14.03 11.18
C HIS A 43 12.18 14.01 10.29
N GLU A 44 13.07 13.05 10.53
CA GLU A 44 14.29 12.83 9.77
C GLU A 44 14.04 12.36 8.31
N ALA A 45 12.83 11.90 8.00
CA ALA A 45 12.44 11.54 6.63
C ALA A 45 11.96 12.74 5.82
N PHE A 46 11.75 13.90 6.46
CA PHE A 46 11.25 15.09 5.77
C PHE A 46 12.36 15.77 4.97
N ASP A 47 12.11 15.96 3.69
CA ASP A 47 12.97 16.71 2.77
C ASP A 47 12.36 18.12 2.59
N GLU A 48 12.96 19.11 3.24
CA GLU A 48 12.48 20.49 3.22
C GLU A 48 12.49 21.09 1.80
N ALA A 49 13.48 20.73 0.99
CA ALA A 49 13.60 21.26 -0.39
C ALA A 49 12.47 20.75 -1.29
N ARG A 50 11.94 19.56 -1.00
CA ARG A 50 10.84 18.96 -1.76
C ARG A 50 9.47 19.18 -1.10
N GLY A 51 9.42 19.45 0.20
CA GLY A 51 8.18 19.44 0.97
C GLY A 51 7.55 18.04 1.07
N GLN A 52 8.36 17.00 0.96
CA GLN A 52 7.94 15.60 0.89
C GLN A 52 8.70 14.75 1.90
N TYR A 53 8.19 13.57 2.21
CA TYR A 53 8.87 12.58 3.05
C TYR A 53 9.47 11.45 2.22
N ARG A 54 10.64 10.96 2.63
CA ARG A 54 11.26 9.76 2.06
C ARG A 54 10.46 8.53 2.48
N SER A 55 9.90 7.85 1.49
CA SER A 55 9.05 6.67 1.73
C SER A 55 9.82 5.47 2.28
N ASP A 56 11.07 5.26 1.83
CA ASP A 56 11.94 4.18 2.31
C ASP A 56 12.21 4.26 3.83
N MET A 57 12.36 5.47 4.37
CA MET A 57 12.54 5.67 5.82
C MET A 57 11.27 5.37 6.62
N ILE A 58 10.10 5.71 6.07
CA ILE A 58 8.81 5.38 6.68
C ILE A 58 8.56 3.87 6.59
N LEU A 59 8.78 3.27 5.42
CA LEU A 59 8.63 1.83 5.20
C LEU A 59 9.52 1.02 6.16
N GLY A 60 10.77 1.46 6.39
CA GLY A 60 11.67 0.84 7.36
C GLY A 60 11.10 0.80 8.78
N ARG A 61 10.33 1.83 9.19
CA ARG A 61 9.63 1.82 10.49
C ARG A 61 8.44 0.87 10.50
N VAL A 62 7.70 0.77 9.38
CA VAL A 62 6.62 -0.22 9.23
C VAL A 62 7.18 -1.63 9.28
N ALA A 63 8.30 -1.90 8.60
CA ALA A 63 8.99 -3.19 8.62
C ALA A 63 9.46 -3.57 10.04
N SER A 64 10.07 -2.62 10.76
CA SER A 64 10.47 -2.82 12.15
C SER A 64 9.30 -3.14 13.08
N TYR A 65 8.12 -2.54 12.82
CA TYR A 65 6.89 -2.88 13.54
C TYR A 65 6.40 -4.28 13.16
N ALA A 66 6.37 -4.61 11.87
CA ALA A 66 5.91 -5.90 11.35
C ALA A 66 6.73 -7.08 11.90
N GLU A 67 8.04 -6.90 12.09
CA GLU A 67 8.92 -7.92 12.71
C GLU A 67 8.57 -8.17 14.18
N LYS A 68 8.10 -7.19 14.91
CA LYS A 68 7.67 -7.31 16.31
C LYS A 68 6.26 -7.88 16.44
N ALA A 69 5.39 -7.56 15.51
CA ALA A 69 3.98 -7.99 15.49
C ALA A 69 3.83 -9.44 14.99
N LYS A 70 4.30 -10.42 15.77
CA LYS A 70 4.35 -11.85 15.41
C LYS A 70 2.99 -12.46 15.03
N ASN A 71 1.90 -11.87 15.46
CA ASN A 71 0.52 -12.30 15.15
C ASN A 71 0.01 -11.78 13.80
N LEU A 72 0.76 -10.92 13.11
CA LEU A 72 0.43 -10.38 11.79
C LEU A 72 1.27 -11.04 10.69
N ASN A 73 0.62 -11.38 9.58
CA ASN A 73 1.31 -11.88 8.39
C ASN A 73 1.84 -10.73 7.53
N ARG A 74 1.09 -9.62 7.47
CA ARG A 74 1.45 -8.41 6.72
C ARG A 74 1.04 -7.16 7.50
N VAL A 75 1.78 -6.07 7.31
CA VAL A 75 1.46 -4.76 7.88
C VAL A 75 1.43 -3.74 6.74
N LEU A 76 0.31 -3.03 6.64
CA LEU A 76 0.13 -1.89 5.76
C LEU A 76 0.25 -0.61 6.58
N GLY A 77 1.33 0.13 6.41
CA GLY A 77 1.46 1.50 6.88
C GLY A 77 0.58 2.43 6.03
N VAL A 78 -0.18 3.30 6.68
CA VAL A 78 -0.96 4.33 5.99
C VAL A 78 -0.56 5.69 6.53
N VAL A 79 -0.13 6.58 5.65
CA VAL A 79 0.30 7.94 5.97
C VAL A 79 -0.47 8.97 5.15
N ASP A 80 -0.76 10.12 5.76
CA ASP A 80 -1.36 11.25 5.08
C ASP A 80 -0.34 12.39 4.90
N ALA A 81 0.67 12.12 4.09
CA ALA A 81 1.72 13.05 3.72
C ALA A 81 2.24 12.72 2.32
N ASP A 82 2.76 13.72 1.61
CA ASP A 82 3.37 13.50 0.30
C ASP A 82 4.69 12.74 0.44
N ILE A 83 4.87 11.65 -0.30
CA ILE A 83 6.03 10.79 -0.20
C ILE A 83 6.73 10.59 -1.54
N TYR A 84 8.03 10.35 -1.49
CA TYR A 84 8.84 10.07 -2.67
C TYR A 84 9.90 9.00 -2.37
N VAL A 85 10.37 8.35 -3.42
CA VAL A 85 11.58 7.52 -3.43
C VAL A 85 12.64 8.21 -4.31
N SER A 86 13.91 7.99 -4.00
CA SER A 86 15.01 8.57 -4.79
C SER A 86 14.86 8.20 -6.27
N GLY A 87 14.99 9.19 -7.15
CA GLY A 87 14.85 9.03 -8.60
C GLY A 87 13.42 9.23 -9.13
N LEU A 88 12.39 9.33 -8.28
CA LEU A 88 11.01 9.62 -8.67
C LEU A 88 10.52 10.94 -8.06
N ASN A 89 9.56 11.56 -8.73
CA ASN A 89 8.95 12.81 -8.23
C ASN A 89 8.03 12.56 -7.03
N PHE A 90 7.35 11.44 -7.00
CA PHE A 90 6.50 10.97 -5.92
C PHE A 90 6.22 9.48 -6.10
N VAL A 91 5.66 8.86 -5.06
CA VAL A 91 5.05 7.52 -5.14
C VAL A 91 3.71 7.53 -4.40
N PHE A 92 2.78 6.66 -4.82
CA PHE A 92 1.54 6.42 -4.08
C PHE A 92 1.74 5.44 -2.93
N GLY A 93 2.74 4.56 -3.06
CA GLY A 93 3.13 3.60 -2.05
C GLY A 93 4.50 3.01 -2.31
N GLU A 94 4.92 2.14 -1.42
CA GLU A 94 6.17 1.38 -1.49
C GLU A 94 6.03 0.12 -0.63
N ALA A 95 6.65 -0.99 -1.04
CA ALA A 95 6.59 -2.22 -0.29
C ALA A 95 7.89 -3.01 -0.35
N GLU A 96 8.13 -3.85 0.65
CA GLU A 96 9.11 -4.93 0.56
C GLU A 96 8.62 -5.98 -0.45
N CYS A 97 9.50 -6.45 -1.33
CA CYS A 97 9.13 -7.43 -2.36
C CYS A 97 10.14 -8.58 -2.48
N PRO A 98 9.84 -9.80 -2.00
CA PRO A 98 8.78 -10.12 -1.05
C PRO A 98 9.10 -9.60 0.37
N GLY A 99 8.09 -9.48 1.23
CA GLY A 99 8.30 -9.03 2.59
C GLY A 99 7.05 -9.00 3.44
N LYS A 100 7.07 -8.27 4.55
CA LYS A 100 5.93 -8.13 5.45
C LYS A 100 5.34 -6.74 5.50
N ALA A 101 6.08 -5.74 5.05
CA ALA A 101 5.72 -4.33 5.17
C ALA A 101 5.35 -3.72 3.82
N ALA A 102 4.28 -2.96 3.83
CA ALA A 102 3.83 -2.10 2.75
C ALA A 102 3.44 -0.73 3.31
N LEU A 103 3.52 0.29 2.48
CA LEU A 103 3.19 1.68 2.81
C LEU A 103 2.35 2.28 1.70
N ILE A 104 1.29 3.01 2.05
CA ILE A 104 0.57 3.89 1.10
C ILE A 104 0.49 5.30 1.64
N SER A 105 0.53 6.28 0.74
CA SER A 105 0.24 7.68 1.01
C SER A 105 -1.14 8.05 0.52
N LEU A 106 -1.89 8.75 1.36
CA LEU A 106 -3.21 9.26 1.01
C LEU A 106 -3.16 10.61 0.30
N TRP A 107 -2.04 11.32 0.39
CA TRP A 107 -1.92 12.72 -0.01
C TRP A 107 -2.34 12.95 -1.47
N ARG A 108 -1.73 12.24 -2.41
CA ARG A 108 -2.01 12.37 -3.85
C ARG A 108 -3.15 11.48 -4.35
N LEU A 109 -3.87 10.77 -3.47
CA LEU A 109 -5.05 10.00 -3.85
C LEU A 109 -6.33 10.83 -3.79
N ARG A 110 -6.29 11.97 -3.09
CA ARG A 110 -7.44 12.88 -2.97
C ARG A 110 -7.79 13.54 -4.30
N PRO A 111 -9.09 13.57 -4.67
CA PRO A 111 -9.55 14.34 -5.82
C PRO A 111 -9.15 15.82 -5.76
N GLU A 112 -9.18 16.40 -4.55
CA GLU A 112 -8.90 17.81 -4.27
C GLU A 112 -7.43 18.17 -4.60
N PHE A 113 -6.51 17.23 -4.49
CA PHE A 113 -5.11 17.44 -4.89
C PHE A 113 -4.99 17.82 -6.37
N TYR A 114 -5.95 17.38 -7.19
CA TYR A 114 -6.02 17.65 -8.64
C TYR A 114 -7.03 18.75 -8.99
N GLY A 115 -7.51 19.52 -8.00
CA GLY A 115 -8.48 20.61 -8.20
C GLY A 115 -9.92 20.14 -8.43
N ALA A 116 -10.23 18.85 -8.22
CA ALA A 116 -11.59 18.34 -8.31
C ALA A 116 -12.35 18.51 -6.98
N SER A 117 -13.68 18.45 -7.04
CA SER A 117 -14.52 18.46 -5.84
C SER A 117 -14.26 17.22 -4.98
N PRO A 118 -14.41 17.33 -3.64
CA PRO A 118 -14.29 16.19 -2.74
C PRO A 118 -15.20 15.02 -3.17
N ASN A 119 -14.62 13.84 -3.25
CA ASN A 119 -15.34 12.61 -3.55
C ASN A 119 -14.77 11.47 -2.69
N PHE A 120 -15.43 11.19 -1.57
CA PHE A 120 -14.96 10.22 -0.59
C PHE A 120 -14.92 8.79 -1.15
N GLU A 121 -15.91 8.39 -1.96
CA GLU A 121 -15.93 7.05 -2.56
C GLU A 121 -14.78 6.84 -3.55
N LEU A 122 -14.51 7.84 -4.40
CA LEU A 122 -13.35 7.80 -5.31
C LEU A 122 -12.02 7.75 -4.52
N PHE A 123 -11.93 8.51 -3.41
CA PHE A 123 -10.76 8.49 -2.55
C PHE A 123 -10.54 7.11 -1.91
N ILE A 124 -11.60 6.46 -1.41
CA ILE A 124 -11.57 5.09 -0.90
C ILE A 124 -11.17 4.09 -2.00
N GLU A 125 -11.74 4.22 -3.19
CA GLU A 125 -11.42 3.35 -4.32
C GLU A 125 -9.92 3.42 -4.66
N ARG A 126 -9.36 4.61 -4.81
CA ARG A 126 -7.92 4.85 -5.07
C ARG A 126 -7.05 4.27 -3.97
N GLY A 127 -7.39 4.56 -2.70
CA GLY A 127 -6.66 4.02 -1.55
C GLY A 127 -6.71 2.51 -1.47
N THR A 128 -7.85 1.89 -1.80
CA THR A 128 -7.96 0.43 -1.87
C THR A 128 -7.06 -0.14 -2.96
N LYS A 129 -7.05 0.46 -4.16
CA LYS A 129 -6.21 0.01 -5.27
C LYS A 129 -4.73 0.04 -4.90
N GLU A 130 -4.26 1.12 -4.30
CA GLU A 130 -2.86 1.23 -3.86
C GLU A 130 -2.56 0.28 -2.69
N ALA A 131 -3.47 0.12 -1.73
CA ALA A 131 -3.31 -0.84 -0.64
C ALA A 131 -3.18 -2.28 -1.14
N VAL A 132 -4.02 -2.69 -2.11
CA VAL A 132 -3.95 -4.03 -2.72
C VAL A 132 -2.67 -4.17 -3.55
N HIS A 133 -2.24 -3.13 -4.27
CA HIS A 133 -1.02 -3.09 -5.07
C HIS A 133 0.21 -3.32 -4.19
N GLU A 134 0.40 -2.50 -3.17
CA GLU A 134 1.57 -2.58 -2.29
C GLU A 134 1.59 -3.89 -1.48
N LEU A 135 0.44 -4.33 -0.97
CA LEU A 135 0.36 -5.65 -0.34
C LEU A 135 0.65 -6.78 -1.34
N GLY A 136 0.27 -6.64 -2.61
CA GLY A 136 0.62 -7.59 -3.68
C GLY A 136 2.13 -7.78 -3.82
N HIS A 137 2.91 -6.70 -3.73
CA HIS A 137 4.37 -6.76 -3.73
C HIS A 137 4.91 -7.57 -2.55
N THR A 138 4.32 -7.48 -1.36
CA THR A 138 4.77 -8.28 -0.21
C THR A 138 4.64 -9.79 -0.42
N PHE A 139 3.84 -10.23 -1.40
CA PHE A 139 3.74 -11.62 -1.84
C PHE A 139 4.63 -11.94 -3.07
N GLY A 140 5.59 -11.08 -3.39
CA GLY A 140 6.51 -11.29 -4.49
C GLY A 140 5.91 -11.02 -5.88
N LEU A 141 4.75 -10.34 -5.96
CA LEU A 141 4.20 -9.96 -7.26
C LEU A 141 4.96 -8.75 -7.82
N ALA A 142 5.50 -8.88 -9.02
CA ALA A 142 6.05 -7.77 -9.78
C ALA A 142 4.94 -6.94 -10.44
N HIS A 143 5.31 -5.79 -11.04
CA HIS A 143 4.40 -4.99 -11.83
C HIS A 143 3.83 -5.77 -13.01
N CYS A 144 2.54 -5.61 -13.27
CA CYS A 144 1.81 -6.28 -14.35
C CYS A 144 1.72 -5.39 -15.58
N LYS A 145 1.90 -5.98 -16.75
CA LYS A 145 1.74 -5.25 -18.03
C LYS A 145 0.29 -4.96 -18.42
N ASN A 146 -0.69 -5.64 -17.78
CA ASN A 146 -2.11 -5.39 -18.02
C ASN A 146 -2.56 -4.11 -17.32
N PRO A 147 -2.98 -3.05 -18.07
CA PRO A 147 -3.32 -1.74 -17.49
C PRO A 147 -4.60 -1.76 -16.62
N TYR A 148 -5.37 -2.84 -16.64
CA TYR A 148 -6.55 -3.02 -15.78
C TYR A 148 -6.29 -3.87 -14.55
N CYS A 149 -5.09 -4.44 -14.40
CA CYS A 149 -4.70 -5.20 -13.23
C CYS A 149 -4.31 -4.25 -12.09
N VAL A 150 -4.67 -4.58 -10.84
CA VAL A 150 -4.25 -3.79 -9.69
C VAL A 150 -2.72 -3.67 -9.59
N MET A 151 -1.96 -4.69 -10.05
CA MET A 151 -0.49 -4.68 -10.07
C MET A 151 0.12 -3.86 -11.21
N TYR A 152 -0.67 -3.14 -12.03
CA TYR A 152 -0.13 -2.22 -13.03
C TYR A 152 0.55 -1.03 -12.33
N PHE A 153 1.75 -0.67 -12.78
CA PHE A 153 2.47 0.49 -12.25
C PHE A 153 1.79 1.80 -12.65
N SER A 154 1.57 2.69 -11.69
CA SER A 154 0.89 3.97 -11.93
C SER A 154 1.86 5.13 -11.74
N ASN A 155 2.20 5.83 -12.85
CA ASN A 155 2.97 7.08 -12.83
C ASN A 155 2.08 8.32 -12.58
N SER A 156 0.78 8.14 -12.65
CA SER A 156 -0.20 9.21 -12.51
C SER A 156 -1.49 8.69 -11.91
N ILE A 157 -2.31 9.61 -11.38
CA ILE A 157 -3.62 9.26 -10.84
C ILE A 157 -4.57 8.67 -11.89
N PHE A 158 -4.42 9.06 -13.18
CA PHE A 158 -5.23 8.52 -14.27
C PHE A 158 -5.00 7.02 -14.49
N GLU A 159 -3.78 6.54 -14.23
CA GLU A 159 -3.46 5.12 -14.31
C GLU A 159 -4.03 4.35 -13.11
N THR A 160 -3.99 4.95 -11.91
CA THR A 160 -4.68 4.42 -10.73
C THR A 160 -6.19 4.36 -10.96
N ASP A 161 -6.78 5.37 -11.57
CA ASP A 161 -8.22 5.39 -11.88
C ASP A 161 -8.58 4.33 -12.91
N ARG A 162 -7.74 4.11 -13.94
CA ARG A 162 -7.96 3.12 -15.02
C ARG A 162 -7.87 1.68 -14.52
N LYS A 163 -6.91 1.35 -13.64
CA LYS A 163 -6.77 -0.03 -13.14
C LYS A 163 -7.97 -0.40 -12.25
N LYS A 164 -8.33 -1.68 -12.24
CA LYS A 164 -9.34 -2.23 -11.33
C LYS A 164 -8.69 -2.55 -9.98
N GLY A 165 -9.48 -2.60 -8.91
CA GLY A 165 -9.00 -3.00 -7.56
C GLY A 165 -8.81 -4.51 -7.40
N VAL A 166 -8.60 -5.26 -8.50
CA VAL A 166 -8.48 -6.72 -8.50
C VAL A 166 -7.29 -7.18 -9.32
N PHE A 167 -6.74 -8.32 -8.95
CA PHE A 167 -5.68 -9.00 -9.71
C PHE A 167 -6.24 -9.57 -11.01
N CYS A 168 -5.46 -9.51 -12.11
CA CYS A 168 -5.76 -10.31 -13.28
C CYS A 168 -5.47 -11.80 -13.00
N ASN A 169 -5.95 -12.69 -13.87
CA ASN A 169 -5.80 -14.14 -13.67
C ASN A 169 -4.35 -14.58 -13.45
N VAL A 170 -3.38 -13.97 -14.14
CA VAL A 170 -1.97 -14.31 -14.01
C VAL A 170 -1.45 -13.90 -12.61
N CYS A 171 -1.70 -12.66 -12.20
CA CYS A 171 -1.28 -12.18 -10.88
C CYS A 171 -1.99 -12.93 -9.74
N TYR A 172 -3.27 -13.22 -9.91
CA TYR A 172 -4.05 -14.00 -8.92
C TYR A 172 -3.50 -15.42 -8.77
N SER A 173 -3.18 -16.11 -9.87
CA SER A 173 -2.57 -17.44 -9.82
C SER A 173 -1.19 -17.42 -9.14
N SER A 174 -0.41 -16.35 -9.35
CA SER A 174 0.88 -16.17 -8.68
C SER A 174 0.71 -15.92 -7.17
N LEU A 175 -0.26 -15.08 -6.79
CA LEU A 175 -0.64 -14.86 -5.39
C LEU A 175 -1.04 -16.17 -4.71
N GLN A 176 -1.91 -16.97 -5.36
CA GLN A 176 -2.34 -18.26 -4.81
C GLN A 176 -1.18 -19.21 -4.59
N ARG A 177 -0.22 -19.30 -5.54
CA ARG A 177 0.99 -20.12 -5.37
C ARG A 177 1.80 -19.67 -4.17
N PHE A 178 2.03 -18.38 -4.01
CA PHE A 178 2.75 -17.85 -2.85
C PHE A 178 2.06 -18.22 -1.53
N LEU A 179 0.73 -18.06 -1.46
CA LEU A 179 -0.05 -18.39 -0.27
C LEU A 179 -0.09 -19.88 0.08
N GLN A 180 0.19 -20.77 -0.89
CA GLN A 180 0.25 -22.22 -0.69
C GLN A 180 1.63 -22.73 -0.27
N THR A 181 2.70 -22.05 -0.69
CA THR A 181 4.07 -22.53 -0.52
C THR A 181 4.73 -22.05 0.76
N ASP A 182 4.17 -21.01 1.42
CA ASP A 182 4.80 -20.31 2.57
C ASP A 182 6.30 -19.97 2.35
N ASN A 183 6.74 -19.88 1.08
CA ASN A 183 8.15 -19.79 0.72
C ASN A 183 8.56 -18.34 0.38
N PRO A 184 9.43 -17.71 1.20
CA PRO A 184 9.87 -16.32 1.03
C PRO A 184 10.84 -16.11 -0.16
N ASN A 185 11.21 -17.14 -0.92
CA ASN A 185 12.28 -17.09 -1.92
C ASN A 185 11.83 -16.79 -3.37
N THR A 186 10.63 -16.29 -3.59
CA THR A 186 10.21 -15.86 -4.93
C THR A 186 10.69 -14.43 -5.15
N VAL A 187 11.80 -14.27 -5.85
CA VAL A 187 12.42 -12.97 -6.15
C VAL A 187 11.57 -12.18 -7.14
N CYS A 188 11.22 -10.94 -6.81
CA CYS A 188 10.74 -9.96 -7.78
C CYS A 188 11.85 -9.65 -8.78
N SER A 189 11.66 -9.99 -10.05
CA SER A 189 12.45 -9.40 -11.13
C SER A 189 11.74 -8.15 -11.62
N PHE A 190 12.34 -6.99 -11.40
CA PHE A 190 11.91 -5.68 -11.89
C PHE A 190 12.13 -5.54 -13.38
#